data_305f425458aaea7bd349e8732e9e7be7
#
_entry.id   305f425458aaea7bd349e8732e9e7be7
#
_cell.length_a   1.000
_cell.length_b   1.000
_cell.length_c   1.000
_cell.angle_alpha   90.00
_cell.angle_beta   90.00
_cell.angle_gamma   90.00
#
_symmetry.space_group_name_H-M   'P 1'
#
loop_
_entity.id
_entity.type
_entity.pdbx_description
1 polymer ?
#
loop_
_entity_poly.entity_id
_entity_poly.type
_entity_poly.pdbx_seq_one_letter_code
_entity_poly.pdbx_strand_id
1 'polypeptide(L)'
;MIRSKTRRSAAPARSARRRLSAGQQRQRLIDACISALHLYGPSRTTVAKVVAIAKLSPGIVRFYFKSKGAMMVASLRFLATEFEERVLEPVGRLRDSPARALQKLVELYLDPDIASARKVSVWYAFWGESTARREYQEICGQKDERFAILVHELIGRMIGESGHRHLNSDAIALGFMGALEVLWQGITFQTEDDIDRAAARRRCMAYLASVFPGYFPSSTEGNDWRNLPDAVRHALERSRCFAHAWQLVGHAQQLAGQGDYLTIEFSAARVLALRDAGRIRVLHNNCPHQPHVLVRNRHGRLADHISCPLHQLEFALDGRLLGRQADTGLATMDSVVTAGLIFAGSGALPAPEFGDSETWPSDSDIDRSVQFSELEVAADWKILVEQLLLHRLADHESAGGLLRFSPPAVSVDPARRLIDWRATPLGGQCWSAGRLASLAAGNAAWERRYLWPNLLLERRPDGLSALQIVPVAAGLSRLQSFGYGWQDARGAARALRFLTSRITRSALRLDLHLAVSTQSGLNVPGYAASAQAPTPRAVAAFRGWLAAALQSPPIR
;
A
#
# COMPACT_ATOMS: atom_id res chain seq x y z
N MET A 1 -97.17 1.47 12.22
CA MET A 1 -96.67 0.89 13.47
C MET A 1 -95.50 -0.06 13.22
N ILE A 2 -94.28 0.35 13.37
CA ILE A 2 -93.14 -0.56 13.59
C ILE A 2 -92.10 0.23 14.41
N ARG A 3 -91.80 -0.22 15.61
CA ARG A 3 -90.88 0.37 16.57
C ARG A 3 -89.41 0.03 16.13
N SER A 4 -88.57 1.04 15.98
CA SER A 4 -87.16 0.91 15.86
C SER A 4 -86.52 0.65 17.23
N LYS A 5 -85.76 -0.47 17.34
CA LYS A 5 -84.90 -0.78 18.48
C LYS A 5 -83.53 -0.10 18.28
N THR A 6 -83.25 0.86 19.16
CA THR A 6 -81.91 1.47 19.29
C THR A 6 -80.91 0.46 19.82
N ARG A 7 -79.84 0.17 19.05
CA ARG A 7 -78.65 -0.57 19.51
C ARG A 7 -77.82 0.33 20.41
N ARG A 8 -77.61 -0.06 21.66
CA ARG A 8 -76.61 0.51 22.55
C ARG A 8 -75.22 0.19 22.01
N SER A 9 -74.42 1.23 21.75
CA SER A 9 -73.00 1.17 21.48
C SER A 9 -72.25 0.64 22.70
N ALA A 10 -71.53 -0.47 22.54
CA ALA A 10 -70.59 -0.98 23.55
C ALA A 10 -69.34 -0.09 23.60
N ALA A 11 -68.97 0.39 24.78
CA ALA A 11 -67.75 1.12 25.02
C ALA A 11 -66.48 0.23 24.70
N PRO A 12 -65.40 0.80 24.12
CA PRO A 12 -64.21 0.02 23.84
C PRO A 12 -63.57 -0.47 25.14
N ALA A 13 -63.28 -1.77 25.19
CA ALA A 13 -62.58 -2.43 26.30
C ALA A 13 -61.25 -1.74 26.56
N ARG A 14 -61.03 -1.21 27.77
CA ARG A 14 -59.72 -0.75 28.27
C ARG A 14 -58.77 -1.92 28.19
N SER A 15 -57.75 -1.85 27.27
CA SER A 15 -56.66 -2.81 27.21
C SER A 15 -55.98 -2.89 28.59
N ALA A 16 -56.01 -4.06 29.18
CA ALA A 16 -55.34 -4.31 30.45
C ALA A 16 -53.84 -4.09 30.27
N ARG A 17 -53.32 -2.95 30.73
CA ARG A 17 -51.86 -2.69 30.78
C ARG A 17 -51.26 -3.80 31.65
N ARG A 18 -50.56 -4.73 30.99
CA ARG A 18 -49.77 -5.80 31.62
C ARG A 18 -48.83 -5.14 32.64
N ARG A 19 -49.01 -5.39 33.93
CA ARG A 19 -48.13 -4.85 34.98
C ARG A 19 -46.75 -5.45 34.80
N LEU A 20 -45.75 -4.59 34.53
CA LEU A 20 -44.35 -4.99 34.45
C LEU A 20 -43.90 -5.59 35.78
N SER A 21 -43.05 -6.62 35.74
CA SER A 21 -42.41 -7.18 36.93
C SER A 21 -41.51 -6.13 37.61
N ALA A 22 -41.16 -6.34 38.87
CA ALA A 22 -40.27 -5.44 39.62
C ALA A 22 -38.90 -5.30 38.90
N GLY A 23 -38.35 -6.39 38.36
CA GLY A 23 -37.12 -6.38 37.61
C GLY A 23 -37.22 -5.57 36.29
N GLN A 24 -38.35 -5.71 35.58
CA GLN A 24 -38.59 -4.94 34.34
C GLN A 24 -38.75 -3.44 34.62
N GLN A 25 -39.36 -3.06 35.71
CA GLN A 25 -39.48 -1.64 36.10
C GLN A 25 -38.12 -1.04 36.49
N ARG A 26 -37.32 -1.80 37.25
CA ARG A 26 -35.94 -1.40 37.59
C ARG A 26 -35.09 -1.22 36.33
N GLN A 27 -35.14 -2.15 35.38
CA GLN A 27 -34.42 -2.05 34.12
C GLN A 27 -34.88 -0.83 33.31
N ARG A 28 -36.17 -0.56 33.24
CA ARG A 28 -36.71 0.60 32.54
C ARG A 28 -36.21 1.92 33.15
N LEU A 29 -36.00 1.99 34.47
CA LEU A 29 -35.39 3.15 35.12
C LEU A 29 -33.89 3.28 34.76
N ILE A 30 -33.15 2.17 34.68
CA ILE A 30 -31.74 2.15 34.25
C ILE A 30 -31.64 2.67 32.81
N ASP A 31 -32.45 2.16 31.90
CA ASP A 31 -32.45 2.58 30.48
C ASP A 31 -32.81 4.06 30.32
N ALA A 32 -33.80 4.54 31.10
CA ALA A 32 -34.15 5.96 31.12
C ALA A 32 -33.06 6.84 31.75
N CYS A 33 -32.32 6.32 32.74
CA CYS A 33 -31.18 7.01 33.32
C CYS A 33 -30.04 7.15 32.32
N ILE A 34 -29.70 6.09 31.57
CA ILE A 34 -28.74 6.13 30.49
C ILE A 34 -29.13 7.19 29.45
N SER A 35 -30.40 7.23 29.04
CA SER A 35 -30.91 8.25 28.12
C SER A 35 -30.82 9.67 28.67
N ALA A 36 -31.15 9.84 29.98
CA ALA A 36 -31.04 11.15 30.62
C ALA A 36 -29.59 11.63 30.75
N LEU A 37 -28.65 10.72 31.04
CA LEU A 37 -27.23 11.02 31.11
C LEU A 37 -26.69 11.44 29.74
N HIS A 38 -27.11 10.77 28.69
CA HIS A 38 -26.75 11.14 27.30
C HIS A 38 -27.29 12.53 26.93
N LEU A 39 -28.57 12.82 27.23
CA LEU A 39 -29.21 14.06 26.80
C LEU A 39 -28.80 15.29 27.64
N TYR A 40 -28.53 15.11 28.92
CA TYR A 40 -28.35 16.23 29.85
C TYR A 40 -26.98 16.27 30.53
N GLY A 41 -26.20 15.22 30.44
CA GLY A 41 -24.96 15.02 31.20
C GLY A 41 -25.23 14.70 32.67
N PRO A 42 -24.22 14.29 33.48
CA PRO A 42 -24.40 13.84 34.87
C PRO A 42 -24.94 14.92 35.78
N SER A 43 -24.39 16.14 35.70
CA SER A 43 -24.72 17.26 36.57
C SER A 43 -26.17 17.72 36.39
N ARG A 44 -26.69 17.74 35.16
CA ARG A 44 -28.06 18.21 34.84
C ARG A 44 -29.12 17.10 34.81
N THR A 45 -28.73 15.84 34.98
CA THR A 45 -29.64 14.72 35.11
C THR A 45 -30.33 14.77 36.48
N THR A 46 -31.66 14.74 36.49
CA THR A 46 -32.49 14.75 37.71
C THR A 46 -33.43 13.56 37.71
N VAL A 47 -33.91 13.16 38.92
CA VAL A 47 -34.91 12.09 39.05
C VAL A 47 -36.17 12.42 38.24
N ALA A 48 -36.61 13.67 38.22
CA ALA A 48 -37.78 14.11 37.45
C ALA A 48 -37.59 13.85 35.93
N LYS A 49 -36.41 14.14 35.37
CA LYS A 49 -36.10 13.89 33.96
C LYS A 49 -36.08 12.40 33.64
N VAL A 50 -35.48 11.59 34.53
CA VAL A 50 -35.42 10.12 34.32
C VAL A 50 -36.81 9.51 34.33
N VAL A 51 -37.67 9.86 35.31
CA VAL A 51 -39.03 9.29 35.36
C VAL A 51 -39.91 9.78 34.23
N ALA A 52 -39.69 11.01 33.74
CA ALA A 52 -40.39 11.52 32.56
C ALA A 52 -40.03 10.66 31.30
N ILE A 53 -38.74 10.36 31.09
CA ILE A 53 -38.28 9.47 30.01
C ILE A 53 -38.84 8.04 30.23
N ALA A 54 -38.78 7.53 31.47
CA ALA A 54 -39.29 6.22 31.82
C ALA A 54 -40.82 6.11 31.73
N LYS A 55 -41.52 7.24 31.66
CA LYS A 55 -43.00 7.31 31.78
C LYS A 55 -43.50 6.62 33.06
N LEU A 56 -42.85 6.90 34.20
CA LEU A 56 -43.13 6.35 35.52
C LEU A 56 -43.36 7.51 36.52
N SER A 57 -43.90 7.20 37.69
CA SER A 57 -44.09 8.20 38.76
C SER A 57 -42.78 8.43 39.54
N PRO A 58 -42.53 9.66 40.08
CA PRO A 58 -41.32 9.95 40.85
C PRO A 58 -41.10 9.06 42.08
N GLY A 59 -42.18 8.63 42.74
CA GLY A 59 -42.11 7.76 43.92
C GLY A 59 -41.49 6.39 43.65
N ILE A 60 -41.54 5.90 42.41
CA ILE A 60 -41.05 4.57 42.07
C ILE A 60 -39.50 4.50 42.13
N VAL A 61 -38.80 5.61 41.92
CA VAL A 61 -37.32 5.64 41.98
C VAL A 61 -36.86 5.33 43.41
N ARG A 62 -37.50 5.90 44.42
CA ARG A 62 -37.15 5.64 45.83
C ARG A 62 -37.38 4.18 46.26
N PHE A 63 -38.25 3.47 45.55
CA PHE A 63 -38.46 2.04 45.77
C PHE A 63 -37.29 1.18 45.28
N TYR A 64 -36.68 1.56 44.16
CA TYR A 64 -35.60 0.79 43.53
C TYR A 64 -34.20 1.30 43.84
N PHE A 65 -34.05 2.62 44.11
CA PHE A 65 -32.74 3.26 44.28
C PHE A 65 -32.78 4.23 45.48
N LYS A 66 -31.77 4.13 46.35
CA LYS A 66 -31.66 4.98 47.55
C LYS A 66 -31.44 6.47 47.20
N SER A 67 -30.84 6.78 46.07
CA SER A 67 -30.52 8.13 45.63
C SER A 67 -30.38 8.21 44.09
N LYS A 68 -30.32 9.45 43.56
CA LYS A 68 -29.95 9.72 42.17
C LYS A 68 -28.58 9.09 41.82
N GLY A 69 -27.57 9.30 42.69
CA GLY A 69 -26.24 8.71 42.52
C GLY A 69 -26.28 7.19 42.44
N ALA A 70 -27.01 6.53 43.35
CA ALA A 70 -27.16 5.07 43.33
C ALA A 70 -27.83 4.56 42.04
N MET A 71 -28.75 5.30 41.44
CA MET A 71 -29.35 4.97 40.15
C MET A 71 -28.35 5.15 39.01
N MET A 72 -27.55 6.23 39.01
CA MET A 72 -26.51 6.48 38.02
C MET A 72 -25.42 5.39 38.07
N VAL A 73 -24.95 5.05 39.28
CA VAL A 73 -23.98 3.96 39.51
C VAL A 73 -24.54 2.60 39.05
N ALA A 74 -25.84 2.34 39.28
CA ALA A 74 -26.49 1.13 38.78
C ALA A 74 -26.54 1.09 37.24
N SER A 75 -26.68 2.24 36.60
CA SER A 75 -26.62 2.34 35.12
C SER A 75 -25.22 2.06 34.58
N LEU A 76 -24.16 2.58 35.20
CA LEU A 76 -22.78 2.26 34.85
C LEU A 76 -22.49 0.76 35.06
N ARG A 77 -22.91 0.21 36.20
CA ARG A 77 -22.73 -1.22 36.49
C ARG A 77 -23.44 -2.12 35.47
N PHE A 78 -24.62 -1.73 35.04
CA PHE A 78 -25.34 -2.43 33.96
C PHE A 78 -24.55 -2.45 32.67
N LEU A 79 -24.03 -1.30 32.21
CA LEU A 79 -23.21 -1.22 31.00
C LEU A 79 -21.93 -2.03 31.14
N ALA A 80 -21.27 -1.98 32.30
CA ALA A 80 -20.06 -2.74 32.57
C ALA A 80 -20.30 -4.27 32.53
N THR A 81 -21.44 -4.72 33.09
CA THR A 81 -21.82 -6.14 33.03
C THR A 81 -22.17 -6.57 31.60
N GLU A 82 -22.91 -5.74 30.87
CA GLU A 82 -23.27 -5.98 29.48
C GLU A 82 -22.00 -6.11 28.61
N PHE A 83 -21.01 -5.25 28.81
CA PHE A 83 -19.72 -5.32 28.10
C PHE A 83 -18.96 -6.61 28.43
N GLU A 84 -18.93 -7.01 29.69
CA GLU A 84 -18.31 -8.27 30.12
C GLU A 84 -18.95 -9.47 29.40
N GLU A 85 -20.28 -9.58 29.50
CA GLU A 85 -21.02 -10.73 28.99
C GLU A 85 -21.07 -10.80 27.44
N ARG A 86 -21.16 -9.63 26.79
CA ARG A 86 -21.35 -9.57 25.34
C ARG A 86 -20.06 -9.34 24.55
N VAL A 87 -18.98 -8.88 25.18
CA VAL A 87 -17.69 -8.62 24.51
C VAL A 87 -16.58 -9.49 25.07
N LEU A 88 -16.24 -9.33 26.35
CA LEU A 88 -15.05 -9.99 26.92
C LEU A 88 -15.18 -11.52 26.98
N GLU A 89 -16.31 -12.06 27.45
CA GLU A 89 -16.49 -13.49 27.54
C GLU A 89 -16.48 -14.20 26.16
N PRO A 90 -17.24 -13.73 25.13
CA PRO A 90 -17.19 -14.36 23.82
C PRO A 90 -15.81 -14.31 23.18
N VAL A 91 -15.07 -13.21 23.32
CA VAL A 91 -13.69 -13.10 22.82
C VAL A 91 -12.76 -14.02 23.59
N GLY A 92 -12.89 -14.06 24.94
CA GLY A 92 -12.09 -14.92 25.78
C GLY A 92 -12.22 -16.42 25.46
N ARG A 93 -13.39 -16.87 24.96
CA ARG A 93 -13.61 -18.25 24.50
C ARG A 93 -12.84 -18.60 23.21
N LEU A 94 -12.36 -17.60 22.51
CA LEU A 94 -11.59 -17.74 21.24
C LEU A 94 -10.07 -17.61 21.44
N ARG A 95 -9.57 -17.62 22.68
CA ARG A 95 -8.12 -17.42 22.99
C ARG A 95 -7.18 -18.33 22.20
N ASP A 96 -7.62 -19.56 21.89
CA ASP A 96 -6.81 -20.50 21.11
C ASP A 96 -6.75 -20.20 19.61
N SER A 97 -7.48 -19.19 19.17
CA SER A 97 -7.45 -18.69 17.80
C SER A 97 -7.33 -17.16 17.83
N PRO A 98 -6.15 -16.59 18.15
CA PRO A 98 -5.99 -15.19 18.47
C PRO A 98 -6.41 -14.25 17.33
N ALA A 99 -6.19 -14.61 16.07
CA ALA A 99 -6.66 -13.85 14.93
C ALA A 99 -8.20 -13.74 14.89
N ARG A 100 -8.90 -14.87 15.12
CA ARG A 100 -10.37 -14.86 15.19
C ARG A 100 -10.89 -14.12 16.42
N ALA A 101 -10.18 -14.21 17.54
CA ALA A 101 -10.52 -13.48 18.77
C ALA A 101 -10.43 -11.97 18.56
N LEU A 102 -9.36 -11.47 17.94
CA LEU A 102 -9.19 -10.05 17.63
C LEU A 102 -10.23 -9.55 16.61
N GLN A 103 -10.54 -10.35 15.59
CA GLN A 103 -11.61 -10.03 14.64
C GLN A 103 -12.97 -9.94 15.34
N LYS A 104 -13.28 -10.92 16.22
CA LYS A 104 -14.52 -10.93 17.00
C LYS A 104 -14.59 -9.77 17.98
N LEU A 105 -13.47 -9.39 18.56
CA LEU A 105 -13.38 -8.20 19.42
C LEU A 105 -13.78 -6.94 18.66
N VAL A 106 -13.22 -6.70 17.48
CA VAL A 106 -13.59 -5.54 16.64
C VAL A 106 -15.09 -5.55 16.30
N GLU A 107 -15.62 -6.72 15.95
CA GLU A 107 -17.05 -6.88 15.63
C GLU A 107 -17.94 -6.48 16.81
N LEU A 108 -17.69 -7.06 18.00
CA LEU A 108 -18.52 -6.87 19.19
C LEU A 108 -18.31 -5.50 19.84
N TYR A 109 -17.08 -4.97 19.83
CA TYR A 109 -16.76 -3.66 20.39
C TYR A 109 -17.47 -2.52 19.64
N LEU A 110 -17.72 -2.69 18.35
CA LEU A 110 -18.41 -1.73 17.48
C LEU A 110 -19.86 -2.15 17.15
N ASP A 111 -20.41 -3.11 17.89
CA ASP A 111 -21.81 -3.52 17.75
C ASP A 111 -22.77 -2.38 18.18
N PRO A 112 -23.86 -2.09 17.42
CA PRO A 112 -24.79 -1.02 17.77
C PRO A 112 -25.38 -1.12 19.18
N ASP A 113 -25.58 -2.33 19.66
CA ASP A 113 -26.11 -2.56 21.00
C ASP A 113 -25.08 -2.24 22.11
N ILE A 114 -23.78 -2.29 21.80
CA ILE A 114 -22.69 -1.96 22.74
C ILE A 114 -22.24 -0.51 22.56
N ALA A 115 -21.94 -0.13 21.33
CA ALA A 115 -21.34 1.15 20.96
C ALA A 115 -22.38 2.13 20.35
N SER A 116 -23.52 2.32 21.01
CA SER A 116 -24.43 3.42 20.66
C SER A 116 -23.96 4.74 21.27
N ALA A 117 -24.21 5.87 20.59
CA ALA A 117 -23.88 7.21 21.11
C ALA A 117 -24.41 7.42 22.52
N ARG A 118 -25.62 6.90 22.79
CA ARG A 118 -26.27 6.94 24.08
C ARG A 118 -25.50 6.19 25.19
N LYS A 119 -24.97 4.99 24.91
CA LYS A 119 -24.23 4.19 25.89
C LYS A 119 -22.80 4.69 26.07
N VAL A 120 -22.13 4.98 24.97
CA VAL A 120 -20.74 5.45 24.98
C VAL A 120 -20.61 6.78 25.73
N SER A 121 -21.56 7.71 25.57
CA SER A 121 -21.55 8.98 26.30
C SER A 121 -21.65 8.81 27.82
N VAL A 122 -22.29 7.73 28.32
CA VAL A 122 -22.32 7.44 29.76
C VAL A 122 -20.96 7.00 30.27
N TRP A 123 -20.22 6.17 29.53
CA TRP A 123 -18.86 5.79 29.87
C TRP A 123 -17.97 7.03 30.06
N TYR A 124 -17.99 7.95 29.09
CA TYR A 124 -17.17 9.17 29.14
C TYR A 124 -17.66 10.16 30.20
N ALA A 125 -18.98 10.19 30.46
CA ALA A 125 -19.54 11.05 31.51
C ALA A 125 -19.00 10.69 32.89
N PHE A 126 -18.88 9.41 33.23
CA PHE A 126 -18.29 8.95 34.48
C PHE A 126 -16.75 9.10 34.48
N TRP A 127 -16.10 8.82 33.36
CA TRP A 127 -14.65 8.94 33.24
C TRP A 127 -14.16 10.39 33.37
N GLY A 128 -14.92 11.34 32.85
CA GLY A 128 -14.58 12.76 32.82
C GLY A 128 -14.85 13.52 34.14
N GLU A 129 -15.78 13.07 34.98
CA GLU A 129 -16.09 13.72 36.25
C GLU A 129 -15.14 13.31 37.38
N SER A 130 -14.47 14.28 38.00
CA SER A 130 -13.49 14.01 39.07
C SER A 130 -14.08 13.29 40.27
N THR A 131 -15.33 13.57 40.60
CA THR A 131 -16.10 12.95 41.71
C THR A 131 -16.57 11.54 41.37
N ALA A 132 -16.88 11.27 40.11
CA ALA A 132 -17.36 9.97 39.66
C ALA A 132 -16.19 9.01 39.32
N ARG A 133 -14.96 9.50 39.21
CA ARG A 133 -13.79 8.68 38.83
C ARG A 133 -13.51 7.54 39.79
N ARG A 134 -13.72 7.75 41.11
CA ARG A 134 -13.56 6.71 42.12
C ARG A 134 -14.59 5.60 41.94
N GLU A 135 -15.87 5.96 41.77
CA GLU A 135 -16.95 5.00 41.50
C GLU A 135 -16.75 4.26 40.17
N TYR A 136 -16.20 4.94 39.14
CA TYR A 136 -15.81 4.30 37.90
C TYR A 136 -14.73 3.25 38.13
N GLN A 137 -13.67 3.57 38.85
CA GLN A 137 -12.56 2.63 39.13
C GLN A 137 -13.04 1.40 39.93
N GLU A 138 -13.93 1.59 40.90
CA GLU A 138 -14.51 0.51 41.71
C GLU A 138 -15.38 -0.45 40.88
N ILE A 139 -16.02 0.02 39.81
CA ILE A 139 -16.95 -0.77 38.97
C ILE A 139 -16.27 -1.31 37.73
N CYS A 140 -15.45 -0.51 37.07
CA CYS A 140 -14.91 -0.78 35.76
C CYS A 140 -13.42 -1.15 35.78
N GLY A 141 -12.64 -0.72 36.77
CA GLY A 141 -11.18 -0.85 36.78
C GLY A 141 -10.67 -2.27 36.56
N GLN A 142 -11.26 -3.27 37.23
CA GLN A 142 -10.89 -4.68 36.99
C GLN A 142 -11.26 -5.16 35.59
N LYS A 143 -12.30 -4.61 34.97
CA LYS A 143 -12.74 -5.00 33.63
C LYS A 143 -11.90 -4.34 32.56
N ASP A 144 -11.52 -3.09 32.76
CA ASP A 144 -10.58 -2.37 31.90
C ASP A 144 -9.21 -3.07 31.92
N GLU A 145 -8.76 -3.51 33.09
CA GLU A 145 -7.54 -4.31 33.26
C GLU A 145 -7.65 -5.66 32.54
N ARG A 146 -8.77 -6.38 32.71
CA ARG A 146 -9.01 -7.66 32.01
C ARG A 146 -9.08 -7.48 30.50
N PHE A 147 -9.68 -6.41 30.01
CA PHE A 147 -9.68 -6.07 28.58
C PHE A 147 -8.26 -5.86 28.08
N ALA A 148 -7.45 -5.04 28.78
CA ALA A 148 -6.06 -4.79 28.41
C ALA A 148 -5.23 -6.09 28.42
N ILE A 149 -5.34 -6.90 29.48
CA ILE A 149 -4.65 -8.19 29.58
C ILE A 149 -5.05 -9.11 28.40
N LEU A 150 -6.34 -9.21 28.09
CA LEU A 150 -6.81 -10.06 26.98
C LEU A 150 -6.23 -9.60 25.64
N VAL A 151 -6.21 -8.30 25.36
CA VAL A 151 -5.63 -7.77 24.11
C VAL A 151 -4.12 -8.03 24.06
N HIS A 152 -3.38 -7.79 25.15
CA HIS A 152 -1.96 -8.07 25.24
C HIS A 152 -1.64 -9.56 25.01
N GLU A 153 -2.42 -10.45 25.64
CA GLU A 153 -2.27 -11.90 25.45
C GLU A 153 -2.50 -12.31 23.99
N LEU A 154 -3.58 -11.84 23.37
CA LEU A 154 -3.89 -12.15 21.98
C LEU A 154 -2.83 -11.65 21.00
N ILE A 155 -2.36 -10.41 21.19
CA ILE A 155 -1.29 -9.83 20.36
C ILE A 155 0.03 -10.58 20.58
N GLY A 156 0.38 -10.90 21.82
CA GLY A 156 1.60 -11.68 22.12
C GLY A 156 1.59 -13.07 21.46
N ARG A 157 0.45 -13.75 21.48
CA ARG A 157 0.27 -15.04 20.78
C ARG A 157 0.35 -14.89 19.27
N MET A 158 -0.24 -13.84 18.70
CA MET A 158 -0.12 -13.53 17.26
C MET A 158 1.34 -13.33 16.83
N ILE A 159 2.13 -12.61 17.62
CA ILE A 159 3.57 -12.41 17.35
C ILE A 159 4.31 -13.75 17.41
N GLY A 160 4.01 -14.58 18.40
CA GLY A 160 4.60 -15.93 18.53
C GLY A 160 4.28 -16.82 17.32
N GLU A 161 3.03 -16.89 16.90
CA GLU A 161 2.55 -17.72 15.79
C GLU A 161 3.03 -17.21 14.42
N SER A 162 3.13 -15.88 14.24
CA SER A 162 3.57 -15.27 12.99
C SER A 162 5.09 -15.26 12.79
N GLY A 163 5.87 -15.63 13.83
CA GLY A 163 7.34 -15.56 13.78
C GLY A 163 7.92 -14.13 13.80
N HIS A 164 7.12 -13.09 13.95
CA HIS A 164 7.54 -11.69 13.95
C HIS A 164 8.13 -11.25 15.30
N ARG A 165 9.11 -11.98 15.82
CA ARG A 165 9.72 -11.78 17.15
C ARG A 165 10.35 -10.40 17.37
N HIS A 166 10.55 -9.62 16.32
CA HIS A 166 11.06 -8.25 16.38
C HIS A 166 9.98 -7.22 16.77
N LEU A 167 8.70 -7.60 16.74
CA LEU A 167 7.60 -6.71 17.09
C LEU A 167 7.45 -6.62 18.62
N ASN A 168 7.21 -5.39 19.09
CA ASN A 168 6.92 -5.13 20.51
C ASN A 168 5.41 -5.32 20.77
N SER A 169 5.05 -6.36 21.53
CA SER A 169 3.66 -6.71 21.85
C SER A 169 2.92 -5.59 22.57
N ASP A 170 3.58 -4.90 23.50
CA ASP A 170 2.96 -3.85 24.30
C ASP A 170 2.62 -2.63 23.44
N ALA A 171 3.55 -2.22 22.56
CA ALA A 171 3.33 -1.11 21.65
C ALA A 171 2.18 -1.39 20.68
N ILE A 172 2.09 -2.63 20.15
CA ILE A 172 1.03 -3.03 19.22
C ILE A 172 -0.32 -3.12 19.94
N ALA A 173 -0.37 -3.73 21.12
CA ALA A 173 -1.59 -3.82 21.91
C ALA A 173 -2.09 -2.43 22.30
N LEU A 174 -1.22 -1.54 22.75
CA LEU A 174 -1.55 -0.15 23.07
C LEU A 174 -2.08 0.60 21.85
N GLY A 175 -1.42 0.45 20.69
CA GLY A 175 -1.86 1.06 19.43
C GLY A 175 -3.24 0.56 18.99
N PHE A 176 -3.50 -0.73 19.13
CA PHE A 176 -4.79 -1.33 18.78
C PHE A 176 -5.91 -0.86 19.72
N MET A 177 -5.67 -0.86 21.04
CA MET A 177 -6.62 -0.33 22.03
C MET A 177 -6.87 1.16 21.80
N GLY A 178 -5.82 1.95 21.50
CA GLY A 178 -5.97 3.36 21.16
C GLY A 178 -6.82 3.59 19.90
N ALA A 179 -6.67 2.75 18.87
CA ALA A 179 -7.52 2.83 17.69
C ALA A 179 -8.99 2.56 18.00
N LEU A 180 -9.30 1.56 18.84
CA LEU A 180 -10.67 1.29 19.31
C LEU A 180 -11.24 2.46 20.11
N GLU A 181 -10.45 3.05 21.01
CA GLU A 181 -10.83 4.18 21.86
C GLU A 181 -11.16 5.43 21.04
N VAL A 182 -10.31 5.79 20.07
CA VAL A 182 -10.57 6.93 19.18
C VAL A 182 -11.88 6.76 18.40
N LEU A 183 -12.21 5.54 17.99
CA LEU A 183 -13.47 5.27 17.28
C LEU A 183 -14.67 5.42 18.22
N TRP A 184 -14.57 4.99 19.47
CA TRP A 184 -15.61 5.21 20.47
C TRP A 184 -15.80 6.69 20.77
N GLN A 185 -14.72 7.46 20.95
CA GLN A 185 -14.81 8.91 21.11
C GLN A 185 -15.55 9.55 19.94
N GLY A 186 -15.24 9.14 18.71
CA GLY A 186 -15.92 9.63 17.50
C GLY A 186 -17.44 9.41 17.53
N ILE A 187 -17.91 8.30 18.10
CA ILE A 187 -19.33 7.96 18.23
C ILE A 187 -20.08 8.98 19.11
N THR A 188 -19.44 9.56 20.14
CA THR A 188 -20.10 10.53 21.03
C THR A 188 -20.47 11.85 20.37
N PHE A 189 -19.80 12.17 19.24
CA PHE A 189 -20.01 13.42 18.50
C PHE A 189 -20.93 13.28 17.29
N GLN A 190 -21.45 12.07 17.03
CA GLN A 190 -22.30 11.77 15.88
C GLN A 190 -23.72 11.43 16.31
N THR A 191 -24.68 11.62 15.41
CA THR A 191 -26.02 11.05 15.59
C THR A 191 -25.97 9.56 15.25
N GLU A 192 -26.92 8.77 15.79
CA GLU A 192 -26.90 7.31 15.59
C GLU A 192 -26.98 6.92 14.11
N ASP A 193 -27.64 7.72 13.28
CA ASP A 193 -27.79 7.50 11.83
C ASP A 193 -26.52 7.87 11.05
N ASP A 194 -25.64 8.71 11.59
CA ASP A 194 -24.40 9.15 10.95
C ASP A 194 -23.21 8.23 11.25
N ILE A 195 -23.36 7.28 12.18
CA ILE A 195 -22.25 6.41 12.60
C ILE A 195 -21.97 5.35 11.55
N ASP A 196 -20.91 5.51 10.77
CA ASP A 196 -20.41 4.46 9.84
C ASP A 196 -19.58 3.41 10.59
N ARG A 197 -20.29 2.45 11.21
CA ARG A 197 -19.67 1.32 11.93
C ARG A 197 -18.89 0.39 10.98
N ALA A 198 -19.31 0.30 9.74
CA ALA A 198 -18.59 -0.49 8.75
C ALA A 198 -17.22 0.11 8.46
N ALA A 199 -17.13 1.44 8.26
CA ALA A 199 -15.84 2.13 8.13
C ALA A 199 -14.98 2.01 9.40
N ALA A 200 -15.58 2.12 10.59
CA ALA A 200 -14.86 1.93 11.85
C ALA A 200 -14.26 0.53 11.98
N ARG A 201 -15.03 -0.52 11.68
CA ARG A 201 -14.54 -1.92 11.63
C ARG A 201 -13.42 -2.07 10.62
N ARG A 202 -13.57 -1.54 9.41
CA ARG A 202 -12.53 -1.56 8.38
C ARG A 202 -11.21 -0.94 8.85
N ARG A 203 -11.27 0.19 9.57
CA ARG A 203 -10.07 0.86 10.10
C ARG A 203 -9.34 0.00 11.13
N CYS A 204 -10.06 -0.63 12.07
CA CYS A 204 -9.47 -1.57 13.03
C CYS A 204 -8.86 -2.80 12.34
N MET A 205 -9.58 -3.38 11.38
CA MET A 205 -9.08 -4.53 10.63
C MET A 205 -7.87 -4.17 9.77
N ALA A 206 -7.83 -2.96 9.19
CA ALA A 206 -6.67 -2.45 8.46
C ALA A 206 -5.44 -2.30 9.36
N TYR A 207 -5.61 -1.81 10.60
CA TYR A 207 -4.53 -1.76 11.58
C TYR A 207 -3.97 -3.17 11.84
N LEU A 208 -4.83 -4.15 12.14
CA LEU A 208 -4.41 -5.54 12.37
C LEU A 208 -3.75 -6.15 11.13
N ALA A 209 -4.28 -5.90 9.93
CA ALA A 209 -3.70 -6.37 8.68
C ALA A 209 -2.34 -5.73 8.36
N SER A 210 -2.10 -4.49 8.78
CA SER A 210 -0.80 -3.83 8.61
C SER A 210 0.30 -4.44 9.49
N VAL A 211 -0.08 -4.96 10.66
CA VAL A 211 0.85 -5.60 11.60
C VAL A 211 0.99 -7.10 11.31
N PHE A 212 -0.11 -7.78 10.97
CA PHE A 212 -0.20 -9.23 10.73
C PHE A 212 -0.83 -9.56 9.37
N PRO A 213 -0.20 -9.21 8.24
CA PRO A 213 -0.81 -9.30 6.92
C PRO A 213 -1.19 -10.73 6.49
N GLY A 214 -0.57 -11.76 7.08
CA GLY A 214 -0.88 -13.17 6.81
C GLY A 214 -2.14 -13.70 7.52
N TYR A 215 -2.65 -13.00 8.52
CA TYR A 215 -3.74 -13.45 9.38
C TYR A 215 -5.04 -12.66 9.18
N PHE A 216 -4.92 -11.41 8.81
CA PHE A 216 -6.06 -10.55 8.54
C PHE A 216 -6.05 -10.18 7.07
N PRO A 217 -6.87 -10.85 6.23
CA PRO A 217 -7.04 -10.39 4.86
C PRO A 217 -7.58 -8.97 4.91
N SER A 218 -6.89 -8.06 4.27
CA SER A 218 -7.47 -6.76 3.95
C SER A 218 -8.77 -7.06 3.21
N SER A 219 -9.90 -6.76 3.86
CA SER A 219 -11.23 -6.95 3.25
C SER A 219 -11.21 -6.23 1.90
N THR A 220 -11.37 -6.99 0.83
CA THR A 220 -11.31 -6.52 -0.56
C THR A 220 -12.37 -5.45 -0.87
N GLU A 221 -13.33 -5.23 0.00
CA GLU A 221 -14.41 -4.23 -0.19
C GLU A 221 -14.18 -2.88 0.52
N GLY A 222 -13.09 -2.68 1.27
CA GLY A 222 -12.89 -1.45 2.05
C GLY A 222 -11.47 -0.91 2.16
N ASN A 223 -10.44 -1.66 1.80
CA ASN A 223 -9.07 -1.17 1.67
C ASN A 223 -8.76 -0.92 0.20
N ASP A 224 -9.41 0.07 -0.37
CA ASP A 224 -8.88 0.63 -1.61
C ASP A 224 -7.48 1.17 -1.28
N TRP A 225 -6.45 0.49 -1.80
CA TRP A 225 -5.06 0.90 -1.66
C TRP A 225 -4.86 2.39 -2.03
N ARG A 226 -5.81 2.96 -2.80
CA ARG A 226 -5.85 4.39 -3.15
C ARG A 226 -6.08 5.29 -1.94
N ASN A 227 -6.75 4.79 -0.89
CA ASN A 227 -7.09 5.53 0.33
C ASN A 227 -6.07 5.33 1.46
N LEU A 228 -5.00 4.53 1.23
CA LEU A 228 -3.92 4.37 2.20
C LEU A 228 -3.09 5.66 2.29
N PRO A 229 -2.55 6.00 3.47
CA PRO A 229 -1.53 7.04 3.60
C PRO A 229 -0.37 6.79 2.63
N ASP A 230 0.18 7.83 2.06
CA ASP A 230 1.20 7.73 1.00
C ASP A 230 2.41 6.86 1.39
N ALA A 231 2.89 6.98 2.62
CA ALA A 231 4.00 6.17 3.11
C ALA A 231 3.64 4.68 3.18
N VAL A 232 2.43 4.35 3.61
CA VAL A 232 1.94 2.96 3.71
C VAL A 232 1.73 2.38 2.31
N ARG A 233 1.14 3.17 1.40
CA ARG A 233 0.97 2.78 0.00
C ARG A 233 2.32 2.54 -0.68
N HIS A 234 3.29 3.43 -0.48
CA HIS A 234 4.64 3.28 -1.01
C HIS A 234 5.34 2.00 -0.49
N ALA A 235 5.23 1.70 0.81
CA ALA A 235 5.77 0.47 1.38
C ALA A 235 5.10 -0.79 0.78
N LEU A 236 3.79 -0.75 0.58
CA LEU A 236 3.02 -1.82 -0.06
C LEU A 236 3.44 -2.03 -1.52
N GLU A 237 3.62 -0.96 -2.27
CA GLU A 237 4.10 -1.00 -3.66
C GLU A 237 5.51 -1.61 -3.75
N ARG A 238 6.42 -1.19 -2.87
CA ARG A 238 7.77 -1.76 -2.81
C ARG A 238 7.76 -3.27 -2.57
N SER A 239 6.95 -3.73 -1.62
CA SER A 239 6.87 -5.16 -1.27
C SER A 239 6.14 -6.00 -2.33
N ARG A 240 5.12 -5.47 -3.00
CA ARG A 240 4.27 -6.24 -3.92
C ARG A 240 4.60 -6.06 -5.40
N CYS A 241 5.09 -4.88 -5.79
CA CYS A 241 5.43 -4.62 -7.18
C CYS A 241 6.92 -4.80 -7.47
N PHE A 242 7.80 -4.46 -6.53
CA PHE A 242 9.24 -4.36 -6.79
C PHE A 242 10.08 -5.47 -6.15
N ALA A 243 9.71 -6.02 -4.99
CA ALA A 243 10.52 -7.01 -4.27
C ALA A 243 10.77 -8.29 -5.09
N HIS A 244 9.83 -8.64 -5.98
CA HIS A 244 9.89 -9.85 -6.81
C HIS A 244 10.07 -9.56 -8.31
N ALA A 245 10.20 -8.30 -8.70
CA ALA A 245 10.33 -7.92 -10.09
C ALA A 245 11.77 -8.01 -10.57
N TRP A 246 11.93 -8.39 -11.82
CA TRP A 246 13.20 -8.32 -12.51
C TRP A 246 13.56 -6.86 -12.82
N GLN A 247 14.75 -6.44 -12.41
CA GLN A 247 15.24 -5.08 -12.59
C GLN A 247 16.47 -5.09 -13.49
N LEU A 248 16.58 -4.10 -14.38
CA LEU A 248 17.70 -3.97 -15.29
C LEU A 248 18.96 -3.50 -14.54
N VAL A 249 20.05 -4.24 -14.67
CA VAL A 249 21.37 -3.91 -14.11
C VAL A 249 22.25 -3.17 -15.13
N GLY A 250 22.27 -3.67 -16.34
CA GLY A 250 23.12 -3.20 -17.43
C GLY A 250 23.16 -4.18 -18.58
N HIS A 251 24.25 -4.17 -19.36
CA HIS A 251 24.44 -5.06 -20.49
C HIS A 251 25.70 -5.94 -20.32
N ALA A 252 25.65 -7.17 -20.77
CA ALA A 252 26.71 -8.17 -20.61
C ALA A 252 28.08 -7.72 -21.17
N GLN A 253 28.09 -6.91 -22.25
CA GLN A 253 29.30 -6.34 -22.81
C GLN A 253 30.05 -5.38 -21.87
N GLN A 254 29.39 -4.83 -20.88
CA GLN A 254 30.04 -4.01 -19.85
C GLN A 254 30.84 -4.86 -18.85
N LEU A 255 30.55 -6.16 -18.77
CA LEU A 255 31.17 -7.14 -17.89
C LEU A 255 31.96 -8.15 -18.74
N ALA A 256 32.77 -7.70 -19.69
CA ALA A 256 33.45 -8.58 -20.66
C ALA A 256 34.61 -9.37 -20.06
N GLY A 257 35.34 -8.80 -19.11
CA GLY A 257 36.51 -9.39 -18.46
C GLY A 257 36.27 -9.89 -17.06
N GLN A 258 37.13 -10.81 -16.58
CA GLN A 258 37.15 -11.27 -15.20
C GLN A 258 37.24 -10.08 -14.23
N GLY A 259 36.40 -10.05 -13.20
CA GLY A 259 36.34 -9.00 -12.20
C GLY A 259 35.68 -7.69 -12.66
N ASP A 260 35.30 -7.54 -13.94
CA ASP A 260 34.52 -6.38 -14.37
C ASP A 260 33.19 -6.35 -13.59
N TYR A 261 32.80 -5.17 -13.10
CA TYR A 261 31.59 -5.03 -12.29
C TYR A 261 30.75 -3.81 -12.64
N LEU A 262 29.47 -3.90 -12.29
CA LEU A 262 28.47 -2.83 -12.27
C LEU A 262 27.80 -2.79 -10.91
N THR A 263 27.53 -1.59 -10.39
CA THR A 263 26.66 -1.40 -9.21
C THR A 263 25.42 -0.64 -9.62
N ILE A 264 24.27 -0.98 -9.03
CA ILE A 264 23.02 -0.24 -9.22
C ILE A 264 22.17 -0.32 -7.98
N GLU A 265 21.37 0.72 -7.76
CA GLU A 265 20.40 0.77 -6.69
C GLU A 265 18.98 0.59 -7.25
N PHE A 266 18.26 -0.40 -6.72
CA PHE A 266 16.84 -0.64 -6.97
C PHE A 266 16.00 -0.09 -5.83
N SER A 267 14.68 -0.14 -5.97
CA SER A 267 13.76 0.23 -4.89
C SER A 267 13.96 -0.57 -3.59
N ALA A 268 14.36 -1.83 -3.70
CA ALA A 268 14.45 -2.76 -2.57
C ALA A 268 15.88 -3.23 -2.25
N ALA A 269 16.87 -3.00 -3.14
CA ALA A 269 18.21 -3.55 -3.00
C ALA A 269 19.27 -2.69 -3.68
N ARG A 270 20.50 -2.76 -3.16
CA ARG A 270 21.71 -2.34 -3.85
C ARG A 270 22.46 -3.57 -4.32
N VAL A 271 22.79 -3.64 -5.58
CA VAL A 271 23.39 -4.81 -6.16
C VAL A 271 24.77 -4.53 -6.79
N LEU A 272 25.58 -5.56 -6.79
CA LEU A 272 26.87 -5.65 -7.46
C LEU A 272 26.79 -6.80 -8.46
N ALA A 273 26.73 -6.48 -9.75
CA ALA A 273 26.86 -7.48 -10.80
C ALA A 273 28.31 -7.54 -11.25
N LEU A 274 28.87 -8.73 -11.40
CA LEU A 274 30.26 -8.89 -11.79
C LEU A 274 30.48 -10.15 -12.63
N ARG A 275 31.59 -10.17 -13.36
CA ARG A 275 32.05 -11.35 -14.12
C ARG A 275 33.00 -12.17 -13.25
N ASP A 276 32.61 -13.42 -12.98
CA ASP A 276 33.42 -14.40 -12.27
C ASP A 276 33.41 -15.75 -12.99
N ALA A 277 34.59 -16.32 -13.27
CA ALA A 277 34.76 -17.62 -13.93
C ALA A 277 33.89 -17.78 -15.21
N GLY A 278 33.82 -16.74 -16.04
CA GLY A 278 33.02 -16.73 -17.26
C GLY A 278 31.50 -16.52 -17.05
N ARG A 279 31.02 -16.42 -15.81
CA ARG A 279 29.60 -16.22 -15.49
C ARG A 279 29.36 -14.81 -14.95
N ILE A 280 28.14 -14.30 -15.15
CA ILE A 280 27.68 -13.09 -14.50
C ILE A 280 27.03 -13.49 -13.19
N ARG A 281 27.51 -12.91 -12.09
CA ARG A 281 26.94 -13.07 -10.75
C ARG A 281 26.35 -11.76 -10.30
N VAL A 282 25.28 -11.82 -9.55
CA VAL A 282 24.67 -10.65 -8.91
C VAL A 282 24.60 -10.89 -7.42
N LEU A 283 25.24 -9.99 -6.67
CA LEU A 283 25.36 -10.04 -5.21
C LEU A 283 24.72 -8.80 -4.60
N HIS A 284 24.24 -8.91 -3.37
CA HIS A 284 23.89 -7.72 -2.59
C HIS A 284 25.15 -6.91 -2.28
N ASN A 285 25.15 -5.63 -2.61
CA ASN A 285 26.28 -4.72 -2.42
C ASN A 285 26.31 -4.12 -1.01
N ASN A 286 25.98 -4.91 -0.01
CA ASN A 286 25.97 -4.51 1.39
C ASN A 286 26.78 -5.50 2.21
N CYS A 287 27.56 -4.98 3.19
CA CYS A 287 28.28 -5.82 4.12
C CYS A 287 27.29 -6.56 5.03
N PRO A 288 27.39 -7.90 5.18
CA PRO A 288 26.48 -8.67 6.03
C PRO A 288 26.65 -8.38 7.52
N HIS A 289 27.82 -7.88 7.94
CA HIS A 289 28.11 -7.52 9.33
C HIS A 289 27.42 -6.22 9.76
N GLN A 290 27.50 -5.18 8.92
CA GLN A 290 26.77 -3.92 9.10
C GLN A 290 26.32 -3.39 7.72
N PRO A 291 25.12 -2.86 7.58
CA PRO A 291 24.54 -2.52 6.29
C PRO A 291 25.16 -1.25 5.68
N HIS A 292 26.41 -1.33 5.21
CA HIS A 292 27.04 -0.30 4.41
C HIS A 292 27.46 -0.83 3.06
N VAL A 293 27.60 0.07 2.10
CA VAL A 293 27.91 -0.25 0.69
C VAL A 293 29.36 -0.71 0.58
N LEU A 294 29.60 -1.86 -0.02
CA LEU A 294 30.93 -2.43 -0.27
C LEU A 294 31.62 -1.75 -1.44
N VAL A 295 31.00 -1.70 -2.60
CA VAL A 295 31.55 -1.12 -3.82
C VAL A 295 30.74 0.12 -4.18
N ARG A 296 31.37 1.30 -4.18
CA ARG A 296 30.68 2.59 -4.38
C ARG A 296 30.65 3.05 -5.83
N ASN A 297 31.70 2.73 -6.59
CA ASN A 297 31.78 3.15 -7.99
C ASN A 297 30.78 2.40 -8.84
N ARG A 298 30.17 3.08 -9.80
CA ARG A 298 29.15 2.52 -10.71
C ARG A 298 29.68 1.35 -11.53
N HIS A 299 30.92 1.40 -11.96
CA HIS A 299 31.59 0.36 -12.73
C HIS A 299 33.11 0.38 -12.48
N GLY A 300 33.76 -0.71 -12.79
CA GLY A 300 35.20 -0.87 -12.66
C GLY A 300 35.61 -2.33 -12.79
N ARG A 301 36.80 -2.64 -12.25
CA ARG A 301 37.31 -4.00 -12.19
C ARG A 301 37.84 -4.29 -10.79
N LEU A 302 37.42 -5.41 -10.24
CA LEU A 302 37.98 -6.01 -9.03
C LEU A 302 39.11 -6.98 -9.44
N ALA A 303 40.12 -7.10 -8.59
CA ALA A 303 41.21 -8.04 -8.88
C ALA A 303 40.75 -9.49 -8.70
N ASP A 304 40.56 -9.90 -7.45
CA ASP A 304 40.23 -11.28 -7.09
C ASP A 304 39.27 -11.37 -5.87
N HIS A 305 39.01 -10.24 -5.24
CA HIS A 305 38.15 -10.19 -4.05
C HIS A 305 37.40 -8.86 -3.92
N ILE A 306 36.34 -8.87 -3.09
CA ILE A 306 35.56 -7.73 -2.68
C ILE A 306 35.94 -7.40 -1.24
N SER A 307 36.50 -6.21 -0.99
CA SER A 307 36.89 -5.78 0.34
C SER A 307 35.84 -4.90 0.99
N CYS A 308 35.55 -5.17 2.26
CA CYS A 308 34.77 -4.26 3.09
C CYS A 308 35.65 -3.12 3.60
N PRO A 309 35.40 -1.86 3.23
CA PRO A 309 36.27 -0.75 3.61
C PRO A 309 36.25 -0.43 5.10
N LEU A 310 35.24 -0.93 5.85
CA LEU A 310 35.06 -0.63 7.26
C LEU A 310 35.55 -1.74 8.19
N HIS A 311 35.31 -3.01 7.81
CA HIS A 311 35.57 -4.17 8.68
C HIS A 311 36.76 -5.03 8.21
N GLN A 312 37.39 -4.66 7.09
CA GLN A 312 38.48 -5.43 6.47
C GLN A 312 38.10 -6.91 6.18
N LEU A 313 36.80 -7.16 6.01
CA LEU A 313 36.33 -8.45 5.56
C LEU A 313 36.55 -8.56 4.04
N GLU A 314 37.06 -9.70 3.61
CA GLU A 314 37.30 -9.99 2.21
C GLU A 314 36.36 -11.10 1.75
N PHE A 315 35.75 -10.91 0.60
CA PHE A 315 34.86 -11.86 -0.02
C PHE A 315 35.39 -12.22 -1.40
N ALA A 316 35.39 -13.48 -1.75
CA ALA A 316 35.66 -13.92 -3.11
C ALA A 316 34.63 -13.31 -4.10
N LEU A 317 34.93 -13.32 -5.38
CA LEU A 317 34.01 -12.79 -6.40
C LEU A 317 32.69 -13.57 -6.49
N ASP A 318 32.64 -14.78 -5.94
CA ASP A 318 31.40 -15.56 -5.80
C ASP A 318 30.59 -15.21 -4.54
N GLY A 319 31.09 -14.29 -3.71
CA GLY A 319 30.43 -13.83 -2.49
C GLY A 319 30.83 -14.57 -1.21
N ARG A 320 31.63 -15.64 -1.27
CA ARG A 320 32.08 -16.36 -0.06
C ARG A 320 33.05 -15.51 0.76
N LEU A 321 32.91 -15.54 2.08
CA LEU A 321 33.85 -14.90 2.99
C LEU A 321 35.21 -15.63 2.96
N LEU A 322 36.31 -14.87 2.82
CA LEU A 322 37.67 -15.39 2.81
C LEU A 322 38.26 -15.37 4.23
N GLY A 323 39.13 -16.35 4.53
CA GLY A 323 39.94 -16.36 5.76
C GLY A 323 39.24 -16.74 7.06
N ARG A 324 37.94 -17.00 7.07
CA ARG A 324 37.15 -17.46 8.24
C ARG A 324 36.18 -18.57 7.85
N GLN A 325 36.08 -19.58 8.68
CA GLN A 325 35.04 -20.63 8.57
C GLN A 325 33.73 -20.08 9.14
N ALA A 326 33.03 -19.23 8.39
CA ALA A 326 31.73 -18.70 8.78
C ALA A 326 30.76 -18.77 7.59
N ASP A 327 29.54 -19.20 7.85
CA ASP A 327 28.45 -19.37 6.87
C ASP A 327 27.90 -18.03 6.31
N THR A 328 28.52 -16.90 6.58
CA THR A 328 28.02 -15.57 6.23
C THR A 328 28.78 -14.95 5.07
N GLY A 329 28.49 -15.39 3.86
CA GLY A 329 28.89 -14.72 2.62
C GLY A 329 27.96 -13.56 2.24
N LEU A 330 28.24 -12.93 1.10
CA LEU A 330 27.34 -11.97 0.47
C LEU A 330 26.12 -12.69 -0.08
N ALA A 331 24.95 -12.19 0.21
CA ALA A 331 23.72 -12.75 -0.34
C ALA A 331 23.70 -12.60 -1.87
N THR A 332 23.31 -13.65 -2.55
CA THR A 332 23.17 -13.69 -4.02
C THR A 332 21.76 -13.29 -4.43
N MET A 333 21.61 -12.70 -5.62
CA MET A 333 20.34 -12.50 -6.29
C MET A 333 20.29 -13.37 -7.55
N ASP A 334 19.10 -13.84 -7.88
CA ASP A 334 18.87 -14.49 -9.16
C ASP A 334 19.14 -13.50 -10.29
N SER A 335 19.76 -13.97 -11.35
CA SER A 335 20.07 -13.16 -12.51
C SER A 335 19.86 -13.92 -13.82
N VAL A 336 19.43 -13.21 -14.83
CA VAL A 336 19.24 -13.72 -16.18
C VAL A 336 19.80 -12.72 -17.17
N VAL A 337 20.39 -13.24 -18.25
CA VAL A 337 20.83 -12.43 -19.39
C VAL A 337 19.93 -12.76 -20.57
N THR A 338 19.21 -11.78 -21.05
CA THR A 338 18.32 -11.91 -22.20
C THR A 338 18.57 -10.76 -23.17
N ALA A 339 18.80 -11.06 -24.45
CA ALA A 339 19.20 -10.07 -25.47
C ALA A 339 20.38 -9.18 -25.01
N GLY A 340 21.36 -9.77 -24.32
CA GLY A 340 22.51 -9.07 -23.75
C GLY A 340 22.23 -8.23 -22.51
N LEU A 341 20.99 -7.98 -22.17
CA LEU A 341 20.59 -7.22 -20.98
C LEU A 341 20.63 -8.11 -19.73
N ILE A 342 21.26 -7.62 -18.67
CA ILE A 342 21.39 -8.30 -17.38
C ILE A 342 20.24 -7.86 -16.51
N PHE A 343 19.43 -8.81 -16.05
CA PHE A 343 18.37 -8.59 -15.08
C PHE A 343 18.70 -9.29 -13.78
N ALA A 344 18.31 -8.66 -12.67
CA ALA A 344 18.40 -9.22 -11.34
C ALA A 344 17.02 -9.18 -10.65
N GLY A 345 16.69 -10.22 -9.88
CA GLY A 345 15.41 -10.37 -9.20
C GLY A 345 15.44 -11.46 -8.14
N SER A 346 14.29 -11.82 -7.60
CA SER A 346 14.14 -12.89 -6.61
C SER A 346 13.78 -14.26 -7.22
N GLY A 347 13.70 -14.36 -8.56
CA GLY A 347 13.26 -15.59 -9.23
C GLY A 347 11.79 -15.98 -9.06
N ALA A 348 11.02 -15.23 -8.27
CA ALA A 348 9.62 -15.51 -8.00
C ALA A 348 8.67 -15.25 -9.18
N LEU A 349 9.09 -14.41 -10.12
CA LEU A 349 8.37 -14.13 -11.36
C LEU A 349 9.11 -14.73 -12.55
N PRO A 350 8.40 -15.08 -13.64
CA PRO A 350 9.05 -15.51 -14.87
C PRO A 350 10.10 -14.49 -15.34
N ALA A 351 11.23 -14.98 -15.81
CA ALA A 351 12.28 -14.13 -16.36
C ALA A 351 11.77 -13.32 -17.56
N PRO A 352 12.30 -12.10 -17.79
CA PRO A 352 11.94 -11.33 -18.97
C PRO A 352 12.32 -12.07 -20.23
N GLU A 353 11.35 -12.38 -21.06
CA GLU A 353 11.52 -12.98 -22.36
C GLU A 353 11.22 -11.95 -23.45
N PHE A 354 12.09 -11.82 -24.42
CA PHE A 354 11.88 -10.90 -25.55
C PHE A 354 11.20 -11.57 -26.75
N GLY A 355 10.82 -12.87 -26.60
CA GLY A 355 10.23 -13.69 -27.65
C GLY A 355 11.23 -13.99 -28.78
N ASP A 356 10.80 -14.80 -29.76
CA ASP A 356 11.59 -15.13 -30.96
C ASP A 356 11.64 -13.96 -31.95
N SER A 357 11.54 -12.73 -31.49
CA SER A 357 11.58 -11.55 -32.33
C SER A 357 13.02 -11.36 -32.81
N GLU A 358 13.29 -11.68 -34.07
CA GLU A 358 14.53 -11.38 -34.78
C GLU A 358 14.95 -9.89 -34.72
N THR A 359 14.10 -9.05 -34.12
CA THR A 359 14.25 -7.60 -34.06
C THR A 359 15.02 -7.10 -32.84
N TRP A 360 15.10 -7.88 -31.74
CA TRP A 360 15.86 -7.46 -30.55
C TRP A 360 17.34 -7.84 -30.70
N PRO A 361 18.27 -6.96 -30.25
CA PRO A 361 19.70 -7.14 -30.49
C PRO A 361 20.21 -8.42 -29.83
N SER A 362 21.15 -9.06 -30.49
CA SER A 362 21.98 -10.12 -29.92
C SER A 362 23.04 -9.52 -28.98
N ASP A 363 23.70 -10.36 -28.20
CA ASP A 363 24.76 -9.95 -27.25
C ASP A 363 25.92 -9.20 -27.95
N SER A 364 26.16 -9.47 -29.25
CA SER A 364 27.26 -8.92 -30.03
C SER A 364 26.96 -7.55 -30.66
N ASP A 365 25.73 -7.11 -30.70
CA ASP A 365 25.32 -5.94 -31.49
C ASP A 365 25.55 -4.60 -30.80
N ILE A 366 25.80 -4.61 -29.48
CA ILE A 366 25.90 -3.42 -28.65
C ILE A 366 27.37 -3.04 -28.36
N ASP A 367 27.68 -1.75 -28.50
CA ASP A 367 28.95 -1.16 -28.09
C ASP A 367 29.11 -1.19 -26.54
N ARG A 368 30.33 -1.42 -26.07
CA ARG A 368 30.69 -1.41 -24.64
C ARG A 368 30.49 -0.05 -23.99
N SER A 369 30.50 1.05 -24.74
CA SER A 369 30.29 2.39 -24.24
C SER A 369 28.80 2.63 -23.93
N VAL A 370 28.44 2.64 -22.65
CA VAL A 370 27.09 2.91 -22.19
C VAL A 370 26.99 4.32 -21.62
N GLN A 371 26.05 5.08 -22.13
CA GLN A 371 25.67 6.34 -21.50
C GLN A 371 24.68 6.03 -20.35
N PHE A 372 25.09 6.25 -19.12
CA PHE A 372 24.26 6.10 -17.95
C PHE A 372 24.03 7.47 -17.29
N SER A 373 22.79 7.75 -16.90
CA SER A 373 22.45 8.92 -16.10
C SER A 373 21.30 8.62 -15.13
N GLU A 374 21.31 9.29 -14.01
CA GLU A 374 20.25 9.26 -13.01
C GLU A 374 19.71 10.66 -12.77
N LEU A 375 18.40 10.75 -12.58
CA LEU A 375 17.72 12.00 -12.29
C LEU A 375 16.63 11.75 -11.24
N GLU A 376 16.65 12.53 -10.17
CA GLU A 376 15.52 12.54 -9.21
C GLU A 376 14.37 13.41 -9.75
N VAL A 377 13.15 12.89 -9.64
CA VAL A 377 11.93 13.50 -10.16
C VAL A 377 10.91 13.58 -9.03
N ALA A 378 10.44 14.78 -8.75
CA ALA A 378 9.43 15.04 -7.72
C ALA A 378 8.02 14.62 -8.18
N ALA A 379 7.90 13.35 -8.53
CA ALA A 379 6.64 12.70 -8.89
C ALA A 379 6.68 11.23 -8.47
N ASP A 380 5.50 10.71 -8.16
CA ASP A 380 5.32 9.28 -7.86
C ASP A 380 5.64 8.43 -9.10
N TRP A 381 6.24 7.26 -8.89
CA TRP A 381 6.67 6.37 -9.98
C TRP A 381 5.54 5.97 -10.93
N LYS A 382 4.32 5.85 -10.42
CA LYS A 382 3.14 5.52 -11.23
C LYS A 382 2.78 6.63 -12.21
N ILE A 383 2.88 7.88 -11.77
CA ILE A 383 2.63 9.05 -12.61
C ILE A 383 3.68 9.12 -13.71
N LEU A 384 4.95 8.86 -13.37
CA LEU A 384 6.02 8.80 -14.37
C LEU A 384 5.80 7.69 -15.39
N VAL A 385 5.43 6.48 -14.94
CA VAL A 385 5.10 5.37 -15.86
C VAL A 385 3.94 5.77 -16.76
N GLU A 386 2.83 6.24 -16.20
CA GLU A 386 1.67 6.65 -17.01
C GLU A 386 2.03 7.72 -18.03
N GLN A 387 2.81 8.73 -17.64
CA GLN A 387 3.26 9.79 -18.55
C GLN A 387 4.12 9.23 -19.69
N LEU A 388 5.05 8.31 -19.39
CA LEU A 388 5.87 7.67 -20.41
C LEU A 388 5.06 6.75 -21.32
N LEU A 389 3.99 6.09 -20.82
CA LEU A 389 3.07 5.28 -21.62
C LEU A 389 2.16 6.15 -22.52
N LEU A 390 1.89 7.39 -22.12
CA LEU A 390 1.13 8.38 -22.91
C LEU A 390 1.97 9.03 -24.00
N HIS A 391 3.29 8.95 -23.90
CA HIS A 391 4.20 9.60 -24.83
C HIS A 391 3.87 9.24 -26.28
N ARG A 392 3.44 10.23 -27.02
CA ARG A 392 3.11 10.10 -28.44
C ARG A 392 4.33 10.39 -29.29
N LEU A 393 4.80 9.41 -30.04
CA LEU A 393 5.82 9.63 -31.05
C LEU A 393 5.40 10.63 -32.12
N ALA A 394 4.11 10.75 -32.38
CA ALA A 394 3.55 11.69 -33.33
C ALA A 394 3.72 13.16 -32.93
N ASP A 395 3.85 13.45 -31.62
CA ASP A 395 3.99 14.82 -31.12
C ASP A 395 5.43 15.37 -31.29
N HIS A 396 6.34 14.62 -31.88
CA HIS A 396 7.68 15.09 -32.29
C HIS A 396 7.67 16.10 -33.43
N GLU A 397 6.52 16.54 -33.93
CA GLU A 397 6.43 17.73 -34.78
C GLU A 397 7.01 18.98 -34.09
N SER A 398 6.94 19.05 -32.76
CA SER A 398 7.55 20.13 -31.98
C SER A 398 9.09 20.03 -31.86
N ALA A 399 9.68 18.86 -32.15
CA ALA A 399 11.14 18.66 -32.12
C ALA A 399 11.81 18.81 -33.49
N GLY A 400 11.19 19.56 -34.41
CA GLY A 400 11.82 19.91 -35.69
C GLY A 400 11.66 18.89 -36.80
N GLY A 401 10.71 17.95 -36.71
CA GLY A 401 10.29 17.10 -37.86
C GLY A 401 11.34 16.15 -38.43
N LEU A 402 12.40 15.82 -37.66
CA LEU A 402 13.53 15.04 -38.12
C LEU A 402 13.21 13.57 -38.44
N LEU A 403 12.22 12.97 -37.76
CA LEU A 403 11.79 11.60 -37.96
C LEU A 403 10.27 11.53 -37.88
N ARG A 404 9.62 11.11 -38.98
CA ARG A 404 8.18 10.81 -38.99
C ARG A 404 7.97 9.32 -38.99
N PHE A 405 7.13 8.86 -38.08
CA PHE A 405 6.71 7.46 -37.99
C PHE A 405 5.21 7.35 -38.22
N SER A 406 4.75 6.17 -38.66
CA SER A 406 3.34 5.85 -38.64
C SER A 406 2.79 5.90 -37.20
N PRO A 407 1.48 6.09 -37.01
CA PRO A 407 0.88 5.86 -35.71
C PRO A 407 1.28 4.46 -35.19
N PRO A 408 1.75 4.32 -33.94
CA PRO A 408 2.24 3.04 -33.45
C PRO A 408 1.10 2.04 -33.28
N ALA A 409 1.33 0.82 -33.76
CA ALA A 409 0.50 -0.31 -33.39
C ALA A 409 0.83 -0.70 -31.95
N VAL A 410 -0.19 -0.78 -31.09
CA VAL A 410 -0.04 -1.10 -29.66
C VAL A 410 -0.58 -2.49 -29.39
N SER A 411 0.26 -3.39 -28.87
CA SER A 411 -0.14 -4.69 -28.36
C SER A 411 0.08 -4.79 -26.86
N VAL A 412 -0.79 -5.52 -26.17
CA VAL A 412 -0.73 -5.75 -24.71
C VAL A 412 -0.76 -7.26 -24.49
N ASP A 413 0.27 -7.78 -23.82
CA ASP A 413 0.32 -9.15 -23.33
C ASP A 413 0.07 -9.16 -21.80
N PRO A 414 -1.15 -9.54 -21.37
CA PRO A 414 -1.48 -9.56 -19.95
C PRO A 414 -0.73 -10.63 -19.17
N ALA A 415 -0.38 -11.76 -19.77
CA ALA A 415 0.28 -12.87 -19.11
C ALA A 415 1.73 -12.52 -18.75
N ARG A 416 2.44 -11.87 -19.67
CA ARG A 416 3.80 -11.37 -19.45
C ARG A 416 3.87 -9.99 -18.84
N ARG A 417 2.73 -9.30 -18.67
CA ARG A 417 2.62 -7.89 -18.26
C ARG A 417 3.50 -6.97 -19.09
N LEU A 418 3.35 -7.08 -20.40
CA LEU A 418 4.19 -6.44 -21.40
C LEU A 418 3.32 -5.62 -22.35
N ILE A 419 3.82 -4.45 -22.78
CA ILE A 419 3.18 -3.62 -23.77
C ILE A 419 4.21 -3.30 -24.85
N ASP A 420 3.87 -3.56 -26.11
CA ASP A 420 4.70 -3.27 -27.27
C ASP A 420 4.08 -2.20 -28.15
N TRP A 421 4.93 -1.32 -28.64
CA TRP A 421 4.61 -0.37 -29.70
C TRP A 421 5.54 -0.61 -30.87
N ARG A 422 4.98 -0.62 -32.06
CA ARG A 422 5.75 -0.70 -33.32
C ARG A 422 5.29 0.41 -34.24
N ALA A 423 6.26 1.15 -34.80
CA ALA A 423 6.01 2.17 -35.79
C ALA A 423 7.01 2.04 -36.94
N THR A 424 6.54 2.27 -38.15
CA THR A 424 7.40 2.26 -39.35
C THR A 424 7.75 3.68 -39.74
N PRO A 425 8.98 3.93 -40.23
CA PRO A 425 9.33 5.24 -40.75
C PRO A 425 8.44 5.60 -41.93
N LEU A 426 7.86 6.77 -41.92
CA LEU A 426 7.13 7.32 -43.07
C LEU A 426 8.12 7.84 -44.09
N GLY A 427 8.21 7.19 -45.24
CA GLY A 427 9.00 7.67 -46.38
C GLY A 427 8.41 8.99 -46.91
N GLY A 428 9.19 10.04 -46.97
CA GLY A 428 8.77 11.29 -47.58
C GLY A 428 9.52 12.50 -47.05
N GLN A 429 10.32 13.13 -47.89
CA GLN A 429 10.80 14.54 -47.87
C GLN A 429 11.46 15.17 -46.61
N CYS A 430 11.78 14.49 -45.57
CA CYS A 430 12.75 14.99 -44.59
C CYS A 430 14.18 14.67 -45.07
N TRP A 431 14.78 15.63 -45.74
CA TRP A 431 15.99 15.47 -46.56
C TRP A 431 17.27 15.05 -45.83
N SER A 432 17.35 15.23 -44.53
CA SER A 432 18.61 14.98 -43.81
C SER A 432 18.59 13.74 -42.90
N ALA A 433 17.53 13.54 -42.10
CA ALA A 433 17.54 12.49 -41.10
C ALA A 433 17.02 11.15 -41.61
N GLY A 434 16.09 11.14 -42.56
CA GLY A 434 15.66 9.90 -43.25
C GLY A 434 16.79 9.24 -44.04
N ARG A 435 17.65 10.05 -44.74
CA ARG A 435 18.87 9.57 -45.39
C ARG A 435 19.91 9.08 -44.38
N LEU A 436 20.11 9.78 -43.27
CA LEU A 436 21.02 9.34 -42.23
C LEU A 436 20.50 8.05 -41.54
N ALA A 437 19.19 7.92 -41.32
CA ALA A 437 18.58 6.72 -40.78
C ALA A 437 18.67 5.54 -41.76
N SER A 438 18.41 5.74 -43.05
CA SER A 438 18.55 4.69 -44.09
C SER A 438 20.00 4.27 -44.34
N LEU A 439 20.95 5.18 -44.18
CA LEU A 439 22.38 4.89 -44.26
C LEU A 439 22.92 4.17 -43.03
N ALA A 440 22.25 4.35 -41.88
CA ALA A 440 22.71 3.79 -40.60
C ALA A 440 22.21 2.37 -40.33
N ALA A 441 21.02 1.99 -40.81
CA ALA A 441 20.36 0.80 -40.28
C ALA A 441 19.43 0.04 -41.23
N GLY A 442 19.42 0.33 -42.52
CA GLY A 442 18.42 -0.31 -43.40
C GLY A 442 16.98 0.02 -42.94
N ASN A 443 16.01 -0.85 -43.19
CA ASN A 443 14.57 -0.67 -42.86
C ASN A 443 14.24 -0.86 -41.38
N ALA A 444 15.05 -0.41 -40.43
CA ALA A 444 14.82 -0.67 -39.02
C ALA A 444 13.58 0.11 -38.47
N ALA A 445 12.59 -0.63 -38.11
CA ALA A 445 11.42 -0.11 -37.40
C ALA A 445 11.81 0.49 -36.03
N TRP A 446 11.06 1.47 -35.59
CA TRP A 446 11.11 1.90 -34.21
C TRP A 446 10.23 0.97 -33.39
N GLU A 447 10.79 0.46 -32.29
CA GLU A 447 10.08 -0.43 -31.35
C GLU A 447 10.27 0.08 -29.95
N ARG A 448 9.19 0.10 -29.19
CA ARG A 448 9.19 0.40 -27.76
C ARG A 448 8.52 -0.76 -27.04
N ARG A 449 9.05 -1.10 -25.87
CA ARG A 449 8.54 -2.17 -25.01
C ARG A 449 8.52 -1.72 -23.58
N TYR A 450 7.37 -1.79 -22.94
CA TYR A 450 7.24 -1.63 -21.50
C TYR A 450 7.18 -3.00 -20.84
N LEU A 451 8.03 -3.20 -19.81
CA LEU A 451 8.05 -4.36 -18.95
C LEU A 451 7.67 -3.94 -17.54
N TRP A 452 6.69 -4.63 -16.98
CA TRP A 452 6.25 -4.43 -15.61
C TRP A 452 7.40 -4.67 -14.60
N PRO A 453 7.53 -3.88 -13.52
CA PRO A 453 6.66 -2.76 -13.17
C PRO A 453 7.12 -1.40 -13.72
N ASN A 454 8.37 -1.24 -14.16
CA ASN A 454 9.00 0.07 -14.23
C ASN A 454 10.02 0.26 -15.35
N LEU A 455 10.12 -0.66 -16.28
CA LEU A 455 11.16 -0.62 -17.33
C LEU A 455 10.54 -0.34 -18.69
N LEU A 456 11.06 0.68 -19.37
CA LEU A 456 10.76 1.02 -20.75
C LEU A 456 12.01 0.85 -21.60
N LEU A 457 11.95 -0.03 -22.58
CA LEU A 457 12.99 -0.25 -23.58
C LEU A 457 12.58 0.39 -24.91
N GLU A 458 13.52 0.99 -25.59
CA GLU A 458 13.27 1.61 -26.90
C GLU A 458 14.39 1.28 -27.86
N ARG A 459 14.06 0.49 -28.88
CA ARG A 459 14.95 0.16 -29.99
C ARG A 459 14.76 1.17 -31.10
N ARG A 460 15.87 1.74 -31.54
CA ARG A 460 15.94 2.74 -32.60
C ARG A 460 17.00 2.35 -33.64
N PRO A 461 16.96 2.95 -34.85
CA PRO A 461 17.99 2.73 -35.85
C PRO A 461 19.43 3.05 -35.39
N ASP A 462 19.59 3.93 -34.40
CA ASP A 462 20.88 4.40 -33.88
C ASP A 462 21.33 3.69 -32.59
N GLY A 463 20.47 2.89 -31.96
CA GLY A 463 20.83 2.20 -30.72
C GLY A 463 19.61 1.71 -29.94
N LEU A 464 19.89 1.24 -28.73
CA LEU A 464 18.92 0.84 -27.73
C LEU A 464 18.97 1.83 -26.55
N SER A 465 17.83 2.24 -26.03
CA SER A 465 17.74 2.96 -24.76
C SER A 465 16.83 2.23 -23.79
N ALA A 466 17.15 2.35 -22.50
CA ALA A 466 16.32 1.85 -21.44
C ALA A 466 16.07 2.97 -20.41
N LEU A 467 14.83 3.08 -19.94
CA LEU A 467 14.42 3.96 -18.86
C LEU A 467 13.85 3.10 -17.74
N GLN A 468 14.48 3.12 -16.58
CA GLN A 468 14.01 2.41 -15.38
C GLN A 468 13.62 3.41 -14.31
N ILE A 469 12.41 3.28 -13.81
CA ILE A 469 11.84 4.18 -12.79
C ILE A 469 11.94 3.50 -11.44
N VAL A 470 12.73 4.06 -10.53
CA VAL A 470 12.95 3.53 -9.19
C VAL A 470 12.18 4.39 -8.18
N PRO A 471 11.17 3.86 -7.47
CA PRO A 471 10.50 4.60 -6.40
C PRO A 471 11.46 4.81 -5.22
N VAL A 472 11.64 6.07 -4.81
CA VAL A 472 12.52 6.47 -3.69
C VAL A 472 11.69 6.70 -2.44
N ALA A 473 10.64 7.51 -2.57
CA ALA A 473 9.67 7.80 -1.53
C ALA A 473 8.31 8.10 -2.17
N ALA A 474 7.28 8.26 -1.36
CA ALA A 474 5.99 8.75 -1.85
C ALA A 474 6.17 10.13 -2.52
N GLY A 475 5.74 10.24 -3.77
CA GLY A 475 5.90 11.47 -4.58
C GLY A 475 7.33 11.77 -5.03
N LEU A 476 8.28 10.86 -4.86
CA LEU A 476 9.67 11.01 -5.30
C LEU A 476 10.16 9.74 -5.98
N SER A 477 10.66 9.86 -7.19
CA SER A 477 11.20 8.77 -7.97
C SER A 477 12.59 9.11 -8.53
N ARG A 478 13.35 8.08 -8.85
CA ARG A 478 14.63 8.18 -9.57
C ARG A 478 14.48 7.55 -10.94
N LEU A 479 14.76 8.31 -11.97
CA LEU A 479 14.82 7.83 -13.34
C LEU A 479 16.26 7.45 -13.70
N GLN A 480 16.47 6.18 -13.97
CA GLN A 480 17.74 5.64 -14.49
C GLN A 480 17.63 5.50 -16.00
N SER A 481 18.54 6.12 -16.72
CA SER A 481 18.58 6.09 -18.19
C SER A 481 19.85 5.42 -18.68
N PHE A 482 19.69 4.43 -19.55
CA PHE A 482 20.77 3.71 -20.21
C PHE A 482 20.68 3.96 -21.71
N GLY A 483 21.80 4.29 -22.33
CA GLY A 483 21.91 4.46 -23.76
C GLY A 483 23.01 3.54 -24.33
N TYR A 484 22.61 2.64 -25.21
CA TYR A 484 23.49 1.67 -25.87
C TYR A 484 23.60 1.98 -27.37
N GLY A 485 24.80 2.00 -27.92
CA GLY A 485 25.01 2.14 -29.35
C GLY A 485 25.21 0.80 -30.03
N TRP A 486 24.96 0.75 -31.34
CA TRP A 486 25.31 -0.43 -32.15
C TRP A 486 26.82 -0.50 -32.36
N GLN A 487 27.41 -1.71 -32.36
CA GLN A 487 28.86 -1.94 -32.37
C GLN A 487 29.52 -1.45 -33.68
N ASP A 488 28.91 -1.67 -34.84
CA ASP A 488 29.46 -1.29 -36.15
C ASP A 488 28.94 0.06 -36.66
N ALA A 489 28.69 1.00 -35.76
CA ALA A 489 28.13 2.30 -36.12
C ALA A 489 29.11 3.11 -36.99
N ARG A 490 28.82 3.24 -38.28
CA ARG A 490 29.49 4.16 -39.21
C ARG A 490 29.39 5.60 -38.69
N GLY A 491 30.22 6.51 -39.17
CA GLY A 491 30.23 7.92 -38.77
C GLY A 491 28.85 8.58 -38.82
N ALA A 492 28.04 8.24 -39.85
CA ALA A 492 26.65 8.68 -39.98
C ALA A 492 25.76 8.21 -38.85
N ALA A 493 25.88 6.96 -38.35
CA ALA A 493 25.10 6.44 -37.23
C ALA A 493 25.50 7.10 -35.92
N ARG A 494 26.76 7.43 -35.70
CA ARG A 494 27.22 8.19 -34.52
C ARG A 494 26.68 9.61 -34.54
N ALA A 495 26.63 10.28 -35.68
CA ALA A 495 26.02 11.61 -35.81
C ALA A 495 24.51 11.56 -35.57
N LEU A 496 23.82 10.56 -36.11
CA LEU A 496 22.40 10.33 -35.87
C LEU A 496 22.12 10.12 -34.37
N ARG A 497 22.90 9.28 -33.70
CA ARG A 497 22.80 9.03 -32.26
C ARG A 497 22.94 10.31 -31.44
N PHE A 498 23.90 11.15 -31.79
CA PHE A 498 24.08 12.44 -31.13
C PHE A 498 22.83 13.34 -31.25
N LEU A 499 22.27 13.44 -32.46
CA LEU A 499 21.07 14.24 -32.72
C LEU A 499 19.84 13.64 -32.06
N THR A 500 19.58 12.34 -32.21
CA THR A 500 18.42 11.67 -31.60
C THR A 500 18.50 11.68 -30.09
N SER A 501 19.68 11.55 -29.47
CA SER A 501 19.85 11.66 -28.03
C SER A 501 19.47 13.04 -27.49
N ARG A 502 19.73 14.12 -28.24
CA ARG A 502 19.31 15.48 -27.84
C ARG A 502 17.80 15.65 -27.95
N ILE A 503 17.19 15.16 -29.03
CA ILE A 503 15.75 15.21 -29.25
C ILE A 503 15.03 14.40 -28.15
N THR A 504 15.46 13.17 -27.91
CA THR A 504 14.89 12.31 -26.88
C THR A 504 15.00 12.92 -25.48
N ARG A 505 16.15 13.54 -25.15
CA ARG A 505 16.30 14.26 -23.87
C ARG A 505 15.36 15.46 -23.76
N SER A 506 15.13 16.18 -24.87
CA SER A 506 14.19 17.31 -24.86
C SER A 506 12.76 16.83 -24.64
N ALA A 507 12.33 15.78 -25.33
CA ALA A 507 11.03 15.16 -25.16
C ALA A 507 10.85 14.60 -23.74
N LEU A 508 11.87 13.87 -23.24
CA LEU A 508 11.85 13.34 -21.89
C LEU A 508 11.72 14.44 -20.82
N ARG A 509 12.38 15.59 -21.00
CA ARG A 509 12.24 16.74 -20.09
C ARG A 509 10.79 17.25 -20.04
N LEU A 510 10.11 17.27 -21.17
CA LEU A 510 8.69 17.65 -21.22
C LEU A 510 7.83 16.64 -20.44
N ASP A 511 8.03 15.36 -20.67
CA ASP A 511 7.32 14.28 -19.95
C ASP A 511 7.53 14.37 -18.44
N LEU A 512 8.79 14.61 -18.02
CA LEU A 512 9.12 14.78 -16.61
C LEU A 512 8.46 16.02 -16.01
N HIS A 513 8.44 17.13 -16.76
CA HIS A 513 7.74 18.36 -16.32
C HIS A 513 6.23 18.12 -16.17
N LEU A 514 5.61 17.44 -17.13
CA LEU A 514 4.19 17.08 -17.06
C LEU A 514 3.90 16.13 -15.88
N ALA A 515 4.78 15.17 -15.62
CA ALA A 515 4.64 14.28 -14.46
C ALA A 515 4.69 15.04 -13.13
N VAL A 516 5.64 15.97 -12.97
CA VAL A 516 5.75 16.82 -11.77
C VAL A 516 4.52 17.75 -11.64
N SER A 517 4.05 18.34 -12.74
CA SER A 517 2.84 19.15 -12.76
C SER A 517 1.60 18.35 -12.37
N THR A 518 1.48 17.11 -12.88
CA THR A 518 0.39 16.19 -12.53
C THR A 518 0.42 15.83 -11.06
N GLN A 519 1.60 15.52 -10.52
CA GLN A 519 1.78 15.28 -9.07
C GLN A 519 1.33 16.47 -8.23
N SER A 520 1.73 17.67 -8.63
CA SER A 520 1.34 18.91 -7.94
C SER A 520 -0.17 19.13 -7.99
N GLY A 521 -0.80 18.85 -9.14
CA GLY A 521 -2.26 18.95 -9.29
C GLY A 521 -3.02 17.94 -8.42
N LEU A 522 -2.53 16.72 -8.31
CA LEU A 522 -3.12 15.68 -7.45
C LEU A 522 -3.01 15.98 -5.95
N ASN A 523 -2.02 16.78 -5.55
CA ASN A 523 -1.83 17.20 -4.17
C ASN A 523 -2.75 18.36 -3.75
N VAL A 524 -3.55 18.92 -4.67
CA VAL A 524 -4.51 19.98 -4.34
C VAL A 524 -5.70 19.38 -3.58
N PRO A 525 -6.01 19.87 -2.36
CA PRO A 525 -7.17 19.37 -1.61
C PRO A 525 -8.49 19.57 -2.38
N GLY A 526 -9.30 18.52 -2.41
CA GLY A 526 -10.61 18.57 -3.08
C GLY A 526 -10.57 18.39 -4.61
N TYR A 527 -9.42 18.12 -5.21
CA TYR A 527 -9.35 17.76 -6.61
C TYR A 527 -10.00 16.40 -6.86
N ALA A 528 -11.04 16.36 -7.67
CA ALA A 528 -11.65 15.15 -8.19
C ALA A 528 -11.43 15.07 -9.70
N ALA A 529 -10.75 14.04 -10.17
CA ALA A 529 -10.55 13.84 -11.60
C ALA A 529 -11.88 13.62 -12.30
N SER A 530 -12.21 14.44 -13.31
CA SER A 530 -13.39 14.19 -14.13
C SER A 530 -13.13 13.05 -15.11
N ALA A 531 -14.09 12.14 -15.23
CA ALA A 531 -14.00 10.93 -16.07
C ALA A 531 -14.17 11.20 -17.60
N GLN A 532 -13.75 12.35 -18.10
CA GLN A 532 -14.16 12.82 -19.43
C GLN A 532 -13.30 12.36 -20.62
N ALA A 533 -12.11 11.82 -20.39
CA ALA A 533 -11.25 11.34 -21.49
C ALA A 533 -11.11 9.81 -21.46
N PRO A 534 -11.22 9.12 -22.62
CA PRO A 534 -10.98 7.69 -22.67
C PRO A 534 -9.53 7.39 -22.30
N THR A 535 -9.33 6.47 -21.33
CA THR A 535 -8.01 6.06 -20.89
C THR A 535 -7.33 5.25 -22.00
N PRO A 536 -6.14 5.63 -22.47
CA PRO A 536 -5.39 4.87 -23.46
C PRO A 536 -5.15 3.43 -23.01
N ARG A 537 -5.20 2.48 -23.97
CA ARG A 537 -5.10 1.03 -23.70
C ARG A 537 -3.88 0.64 -22.86
N ALA A 538 -2.73 1.27 -23.11
CA ALA A 538 -1.49 1.02 -22.38
C ALA A 538 -1.61 1.44 -20.89
N VAL A 539 -2.15 2.61 -20.63
CA VAL A 539 -2.37 3.12 -19.26
C VAL A 539 -3.41 2.28 -18.53
N ALA A 540 -4.49 1.88 -19.22
CA ALA A 540 -5.51 1.01 -18.64
C ALA A 540 -4.94 -0.36 -18.24
N ALA A 541 -4.08 -0.95 -19.07
CA ALA A 541 -3.37 -2.20 -18.77
C ALA A 541 -2.46 -2.05 -17.54
N PHE A 542 -1.63 -1.00 -17.50
CA PHE A 542 -0.77 -0.70 -16.36
C PHE A 542 -1.55 -0.57 -15.06
N ARG A 543 -2.64 0.24 -15.07
CA ARG A 543 -3.51 0.41 -13.88
C ARG A 543 -4.15 -0.89 -13.43
N GLY A 544 -4.54 -1.74 -14.37
CA GLY A 544 -5.08 -3.08 -14.08
C GLY A 544 -4.05 -3.98 -13.40
N TRP A 545 -2.81 -4.01 -13.91
CA TRP A 545 -1.72 -4.80 -13.30
C TRP A 545 -1.32 -4.27 -11.92
N LEU A 546 -1.29 -2.95 -11.74
CA LEU A 546 -1.03 -2.32 -10.46
C LEU A 546 -2.09 -2.70 -9.43
N ALA A 547 -3.37 -2.58 -9.80
CA ALA A 547 -4.48 -2.96 -8.93
C ALA A 547 -4.40 -4.45 -8.55
N ALA A 548 -4.16 -5.33 -9.51
CA ALA A 548 -4.01 -6.76 -9.27
C ALA A 548 -2.82 -7.08 -8.34
N ALA A 549 -1.66 -6.42 -8.54
CA ALA A 549 -0.48 -6.61 -7.70
C ALA A 549 -0.73 -6.16 -6.25
N LEU A 550 -1.43 -5.03 -6.05
CA LEU A 550 -1.70 -4.49 -4.72
C LEU A 550 -2.83 -5.24 -3.98
N GLN A 551 -3.71 -5.92 -4.70
CA GLN A 551 -4.78 -6.76 -4.14
C GLN A 551 -4.33 -8.20 -3.85
N SER A 552 -3.30 -8.70 -4.53
CA SER A 552 -2.79 -10.06 -4.34
C SER A 552 -2.19 -10.24 -2.93
N PRO A 553 -2.33 -11.42 -2.31
CA PRO A 553 -1.58 -11.72 -1.09
C PRO A 553 -0.08 -11.63 -1.37
N PRO A 554 0.76 -11.35 -0.35
CA PRO A 554 2.22 -11.33 -0.53
C PRO A 554 2.69 -12.69 -1.06
N ILE A 555 3.57 -12.67 -2.06
CA ILE A 555 4.26 -13.88 -2.55
C ILE A 555 5.14 -14.36 -1.38
N ARG A 556 4.93 -15.60 -0.94
CA ARG A 556 5.68 -16.23 0.17
C ARG A 556 7.11 -16.52 -0.21
#